data_7f4d786b6a61f512154a1a2da5da0a95
#
_entry.id   7f4d786b6a61f512154a1a2da5da0a95
#
_cell.length_a   1.000
_cell.length_b   1.000
_cell.length_c   1.000
_cell.angle_alpha   90.00
_cell.angle_beta   90.00
_cell.angle_gamma   90.00
#
_symmetry.space_group_name_H-M   'P 1'
#
loop_
_entity.id
_entity.type
_entity.pdbx_description
1 polymer ?
#
loop_
_entity_poly.entity_id
_entity_poly.type
_entity_poly.pdbx_seq_one_letter_code
_entity_poly.pdbx_strand_id
1 'polypeptide(L)'
;MISDSLRIRIGDSDAMQPAPGHMPVRQAIRWLSAYDSPSPAEGMRVFMTPSAYVRCCAHAGSDLMHEVGGALVGRWRMDAATRQPYQVIEAVLPARHTRHGPAHLTFTQDSLVALNEDLEDRFPGRLMLGWYHTHPRMGVFLSGQDLWIHEHFFPEPWHVALVIEPVTRAGGFFVRDTAGRLDPHAYTGFHELLRDGRGSLRVWTNLRQEVVVEEGGTG
;
A
#
# COMPACT_ATOMS: atom_id res chain seq x y z
N MET A 1 -7.88 33.60 -17.77
CA MET A 1 -8.80 32.99 -16.81
C MET A 1 -8.69 31.49 -17.06
N ILE A 2 -7.80 30.85 -16.35
CA ILE A 2 -7.50 29.43 -16.52
C ILE A 2 -7.44 28.84 -15.15
N SER A 3 -8.26 27.81 -15.01
CA SER A 3 -8.04 26.66 -14.17
C SER A 3 -8.38 26.80 -12.68
N ASP A 4 -9.64 26.55 -12.43
CA ASP A 4 -10.01 25.86 -11.21
C ASP A 4 -9.41 24.45 -11.28
N SER A 5 -8.33 24.22 -10.57
CA SER A 5 -7.70 22.91 -10.45
C SER A 5 -8.71 21.97 -9.84
N LEU A 6 -9.16 20.99 -10.61
CA LEU A 6 -9.97 19.89 -10.12
C LEU A 6 -9.14 19.11 -9.08
N ARG A 7 -9.17 19.56 -7.84
CA ARG A 7 -8.74 18.74 -6.70
C ARG A 7 -9.79 17.66 -6.56
N ILE A 8 -9.43 16.44 -6.92
CA ILE A 8 -10.23 15.27 -6.55
C ILE A 8 -10.28 15.31 -5.03
N ARG A 9 -11.46 15.64 -4.47
CA ARG A 9 -11.69 15.60 -3.04
C ARG A 9 -11.73 14.14 -2.62
N ILE A 10 -10.60 13.63 -2.22
CA ILE A 10 -10.49 12.38 -1.48
C ILE A 10 -10.79 12.73 -0.01
N GLY A 11 -12.05 13.02 0.30
CA GLY A 11 -12.47 13.57 1.60
C GLY A 11 -11.96 15.01 1.85
N ASP A 12 -12.54 15.74 2.80
CA ASP A 12 -12.02 17.04 3.25
C ASP A 12 -10.66 16.79 3.94
N SER A 13 -9.56 16.99 3.22
CA SER A 13 -8.21 16.71 3.69
C SER A 13 -7.78 17.59 4.88
N ASP A 14 -8.34 18.76 5.02
CA ASP A 14 -8.02 19.71 6.10
C ASP A 14 -8.51 19.28 7.50
N ALA A 15 -9.28 18.20 7.60
CA ALA A 15 -9.84 17.73 8.86
C ALA A 15 -9.68 16.23 9.12
N MET A 16 -9.10 15.46 8.17
CA MET A 16 -9.05 14.01 8.33
C MET A 16 -7.97 13.64 9.35
N GLN A 17 -8.43 13.09 10.47
CA GLN A 17 -7.56 12.50 11.51
C GLN A 17 -7.71 11.00 11.50
N PRO A 18 -6.62 10.25 11.78
CA PRO A 18 -6.71 8.79 11.88
C PRO A 18 -7.65 8.42 13.01
N ALA A 19 -8.62 7.55 12.73
CA ALA A 19 -9.50 7.06 13.77
C ALA A 19 -8.70 6.25 14.82
N PRO A 20 -8.99 6.39 16.13
CA PRO A 20 -8.31 5.62 17.15
C PRO A 20 -8.55 4.12 16.96
N GLY A 21 -7.57 3.31 17.34
CA GLY A 21 -7.65 1.86 17.24
C GLY A 21 -6.54 1.17 18.00
N HIS A 22 -6.54 -0.17 17.95
CA HIS A 22 -5.44 -1.00 18.45
C HIS A 22 -4.73 -1.64 17.26
N MET A 23 -3.44 -1.43 17.19
CA MET A 23 -2.61 -1.99 16.12
C MET A 23 -2.56 -3.52 16.24
N PRO A 24 -2.94 -4.28 15.20
CA PRO A 24 -3.15 -5.73 15.32
C PRO A 24 -1.84 -6.54 15.17
N VAL A 25 -0.76 -6.13 15.83
CA VAL A 25 0.57 -6.77 15.72
C VAL A 25 0.58 -8.24 16.16
N ARG A 26 -0.24 -8.61 17.17
CA ARG A 26 -0.33 -10.00 17.64
C ARG A 26 -1.07 -10.93 16.71
N GLN A 27 -1.79 -10.36 15.75
CA GLN A 27 -2.59 -11.07 14.76
C GLN A 27 -1.94 -11.04 13.37
N ALA A 28 -0.68 -10.65 13.28
CA ALA A 28 0.02 -10.46 12.04
C ALA A 28 1.42 -11.08 12.06
N ILE A 29 1.87 -11.52 10.90
CA ILE A 29 3.26 -11.81 10.63
C ILE A 29 3.88 -10.56 10.00
N ARG A 30 4.98 -10.09 10.57
CA ARG A 30 5.76 -9.01 9.95
C ARG A 30 6.73 -9.58 8.93
N TRP A 31 6.62 -9.06 7.73
CA TRP A 31 7.53 -9.32 6.62
C TRP A 31 8.44 -8.11 6.45
N LEU A 32 9.75 -8.34 6.39
CA LEU A 32 10.78 -7.32 6.28
C LEU A 32 11.38 -7.33 4.89
N SER A 33 11.61 -6.14 4.34
CA SER A 33 12.48 -5.93 3.19
C SER A 33 13.95 -5.92 3.60
N ALA A 34 14.85 -5.80 2.63
CA ALA A 34 16.27 -5.61 2.90
C ALA A 34 16.58 -4.19 3.45
N TYR A 35 15.66 -3.25 3.30
CA TYR A 35 15.80 -1.85 3.72
C TYR A 35 15.15 -1.58 5.08
N ASP A 36 14.35 -2.51 5.60
CA ASP A 36 13.71 -2.35 6.90
C ASP A 36 14.71 -2.47 8.05
N SER A 37 14.64 -1.52 8.97
CA SER A 37 15.35 -1.62 10.24
C SER A 37 14.70 -2.66 11.17
N PRO A 38 15.48 -3.42 11.95
CA PRO A 38 14.96 -4.30 13.01
C PRO A 38 14.22 -3.52 14.11
N SER A 39 14.63 -2.28 14.35
CA SER A 39 13.90 -1.39 15.30
C SER A 39 12.57 -0.98 14.67
N PRO A 40 11.49 -0.89 15.48
CA PRO A 40 10.21 -0.42 14.95
C PRO A 40 10.40 0.99 14.37
N ALA A 41 10.36 1.07 13.05
CA ALA A 41 10.54 2.32 12.34
C ALA A 41 9.48 3.32 12.80
N GLU A 42 9.91 4.53 13.08
CA GLU A 42 9.06 5.70 13.14
C GLU A 42 8.48 5.91 11.74
N GLY A 43 7.24 5.52 11.51
CA GLY A 43 6.60 5.65 10.20
C GLY A 43 5.27 4.91 10.11
N MET A 44 4.65 5.02 8.96
CA MET A 44 3.39 4.36 8.68
C MET A 44 3.57 2.84 8.64
N ARG A 45 2.85 2.11 9.50
CA ARG A 45 2.81 0.65 9.44
C ARG A 45 1.68 0.19 8.55
N VAL A 46 2.00 -0.70 7.63
CA VAL A 46 1.04 -1.22 6.66
C VAL A 46 0.65 -2.64 7.06
N PHE A 47 -0.64 -2.84 7.35
CA PHE A 47 -1.27 -4.14 7.53
C PHE A 47 -2.09 -4.48 6.30
N MET A 48 -2.12 -5.74 5.93
CA MET A 48 -2.90 -6.19 4.78
C MET A 48 -3.67 -7.46 5.12
N THR A 49 -4.97 -7.48 4.79
CA THR A 49 -5.79 -8.67 4.98
C THR A 49 -5.42 -9.75 3.96
N PRO A 50 -5.59 -11.04 4.29
CA PRO A 50 -5.36 -12.13 3.34
C PRO A 50 -6.15 -11.98 2.05
N SER A 51 -7.40 -11.51 2.13
CA SER A 51 -8.25 -11.31 0.95
C SER A 51 -7.74 -10.20 0.04
N ALA A 52 -7.28 -9.08 0.61
CA ALA A 52 -6.68 -7.99 -0.16
C ALA A 52 -5.38 -8.44 -0.82
N TYR A 53 -4.53 -9.14 -0.09
CA TYR A 53 -3.26 -9.68 -0.60
C TYR A 53 -3.46 -10.62 -1.79
N VAL A 54 -4.33 -11.63 -1.64
CA VAL A 54 -4.61 -12.60 -2.71
C VAL A 54 -5.19 -11.91 -3.94
N ARG A 55 -6.15 -10.98 -3.77
CA ARG A 55 -6.73 -10.24 -4.90
C ARG A 55 -5.71 -9.36 -5.59
N CYS A 56 -4.84 -8.71 -4.83
CA CYS A 56 -3.76 -7.87 -5.35
C CYS A 56 -2.79 -8.71 -6.20
N CYS A 57 -2.32 -9.84 -5.67
CA CYS A 57 -1.44 -10.76 -6.39
C CYS A 57 -2.10 -11.38 -7.62
N ALA A 58 -3.40 -11.72 -7.54
CA ALA A 58 -4.14 -12.25 -8.68
C ALA A 58 -4.27 -11.23 -9.81
N HIS A 59 -4.58 -9.96 -9.48
CA HIS A 59 -4.62 -8.90 -10.48
C HIS A 59 -3.23 -8.60 -11.04
N ALA A 60 -2.19 -8.55 -10.19
CA ALA A 60 -0.81 -8.38 -10.65
C ALA A 60 -0.36 -9.48 -11.62
N GLY A 61 -0.84 -10.69 -11.46
CA GLY A 61 -0.55 -11.82 -12.35
C GLY A 61 -1.43 -11.90 -13.60
N SER A 62 -2.41 -11.00 -13.76
CA SER A 62 -3.33 -11.04 -14.91
C SER A 62 -2.70 -10.56 -16.22
N ASP A 63 -1.67 -9.73 -16.14
CA ASP A 63 -0.85 -9.32 -17.29
C ASP A 63 0.63 -9.31 -16.88
N LEU A 64 1.45 -10.11 -17.58
CA LEU A 64 2.89 -10.21 -17.34
C LEU A 64 3.71 -9.44 -18.39
N MET A 65 3.03 -8.75 -19.29
CA MET A 65 3.65 -8.00 -20.39
C MET A 65 3.46 -6.49 -20.22
N HIS A 66 2.35 -6.09 -19.60
CA HIS A 66 2.02 -4.67 -19.38
C HIS A 66 1.78 -4.44 -17.89
N GLU A 67 2.00 -3.20 -17.48
CA GLU A 67 1.69 -2.78 -16.13
C GLU A 67 0.18 -2.75 -15.90
N VAL A 68 -0.24 -3.29 -14.78
CA VAL A 68 -1.60 -3.17 -14.25
C VAL A 68 -1.53 -2.54 -12.88
N GLY A 69 -2.62 -1.92 -12.44
CA GLY A 69 -2.65 -1.26 -11.14
C GLY A 69 -4.05 -0.92 -10.67
N GLY A 70 -4.11 -0.23 -9.54
CA GLY A 70 -5.37 0.16 -8.94
C GLY A 70 -5.20 0.81 -7.58
N ALA A 71 -6.30 0.97 -6.86
CA ALA A 71 -6.32 1.57 -5.53
C ALA A 71 -6.23 0.53 -4.41
N LEU A 72 -5.56 0.92 -3.33
CA LEU A 72 -5.54 0.22 -2.04
C LEU A 72 -6.63 0.84 -1.15
N VAL A 73 -7.50 0.00 -0.62
CA VAL A 73 -8.70 0.44 0.11
C VAL A 73 -8.71 -0.13 1.51
N GLY A 74 -9.06 0.71 2.49
CA GLY A 74 -9.13 0.26 3.87
C GLY A 74 -9.29 1.37 4.89
N ARG A 75 -8.55 1.28 6.00
CA ARG A 75 -8.65 2.19 7.14
C ARG A 75 -7.30 2.75 7.54
N TRP A 76 -7.29 4.04 7.79
CA TRP A 76 -6.18 4.74 8.43
C TRP A 76 -6.50 4.98 9.91
N ARG A 77 -5.57 4.58 10.77
CA ARG A 77 -5.79 4.59 12.21
C ARG A 77 -4.57 5.07 12.98
N MET A 78 -4.82 5.49 14.22
CA MET A 78 -3.81 5.81 15.21
C MET A 78 -3.88 4.79 16.35
N ASP A 79 -2.77 4.11 16.63
CA ASP A 79 -2.71 3.19 17.75
C ASP A 79 -2.87 3.92 19.10
N ALA A 80 -3.81 3.48 19.91
CA ALA A 80 -4.14 4.16 21.16
C ALA A 80 -2.99 4.07 22.19
N ALA A 81 -2.20 3.00 22.15
CA ALA A 81 -1.12 2.76 23.10
C ALA A 81 0.18 3.47 22.71
N THR A 82 0.60 3.32 21.46
CA THR A 82 1.91 3.81 20.98
C THR A 82 1.85 5.16 20.28
N ARG A 83 0.65 5.63 19.95
CA ARG A 83 0.42 6.84 19.13
C ARG A 83 1.06 6.75 17.73
N GLN A 84 1.36 5.57 17.25
CA GLN A 84 1.85 5.35 15.89
C GLN A 84 0.69 5.25 14.90
N PRO A 85 0.80 5.91 13.72
CA PRO A 85 -0.17 5.73 12.65
C PRO A 85 0.03 4.37 11.99
N TYR A 86 -1.08 3.76 11.58
CA TYR A 86 -1.07 2.52 10.82
C TYR A 86 -2.24 2.44 9.84
N GLN A 87 -2.07 1.62 8.84
CA GLN A 87 -3.10 1.32 7.86
C GLN A 87 -3.48 -0.15 7.87
N VAL A 88 -4.74 -0.42 7.60
CA VAL A 88 -5.24 -1.78 7.33
C VAL A 88 -5.83 -1.79 5.93
N ILE A 89 -5.13 -2.39 4.99
CA ILE A 89 -5.60 -2.60 3.62
C ILE A 89 -6.56 -3.79 3.64
N GLU A 90 -7.83 -3.53 3.38
CA GLU A 90 -8.92 -4.51 3.47
C GLU A 90 -9.36 -5.01 2.09
N ALA A 91 -9.16 -4.19 1.05
CA ALA A 91 -9.52 -4.51 -0.33
C ALA A 91 -8.58 -3.81 -1.33
N VAL A 92 -8.68 -4.23 -2.58
CA VAL A 92 -8.09 -3.56 -3.73
C VAL A 92 -9.14 -3.32 -4.81
N LEU A 93 -9.03 -2.20 -5.50
CA LEU A 93 -9.85 -1.83 -6.64
C LEU A 93 -8.96 -1.76 -7.88
N PRO A 94 -9.03 -2.73 -8.80
CA PRO A 94 -8.34 -2.64 -10.08
C PRO A 94 -8.79 -1.41 -10.86
N ALA A 95 -7.83 -0.65 -11.39
CA ALA A 95 -8.15 0.49 -12.24
C ALA A 95 -8.67 -0.01 -13.60
N ARG A 96 -9.81 0.53 -14.00
CA ARG A 96 -10.36 0.40 -15.35
C ARG A 96 -9.89 1.60 -16.15
N HIS A 97 -9.73 1.48 -17.43
CA HIS A 97 -9.36 2.62 -18.31
C HIS A 97 -7.95 3.21 -18.06
N THR A 98 -6.99 2.37 -17.71
CA THR A 98 -5.59 2.78 -17.70
C THR A 98 -5.09 2.91 -19.16
N ARG A 99 -4.31 3.95 -19.44
CA ARG A 99 -3.57 4.00 -20.71
C ARG A 99 -2.32 3.16 -20.56
N HIS A 100 -2.22 2.14 -21.37
CA HIS A 100 -1.03 1.29 -21.42
C HIS A 100 -0.03 1.91 -22.41
N GLY A 101 1.13 2.34 -21.90
CA GLY A 101 2.34 2.49 -22.68
C GLY A 101 3.21 1.23 -22.55
N PRO A 102 4.25 1.04 -23.36
CA PRO A 102 5.13 -0.13 -23.29
C PRO A 102 5.84 -0.28 -21.92
N ALA A 103 5.83 0.76 -21.09
CA ALA A 103 6.50 0.79 -19.78
C ALA A 103 5.86 1.74 -18.75
N HIS A 104 4.59 2.11 -18.88
CA HIS A 104 3.97 3.07 -17.96
C HIS A 104 2.49 2.79 -17.75
N LEU A 105 2.09 2.60 -16.51
CA LEU A 105 0.71 2.74 -16.10
C LEU A 105 0.43 4.22 -15.86
N THR A 106 -0.57 4.79 -16.53
CA THR A 106 -1.03 6.15 -16.23
C THR A 106 -2.47 6.10 -15.78
N PHE A 107 -2.74 6.60 -14.57
CA PHE A 107 -4.10 6.89 -14.15
C PHE A 107 -4.61 8.10 -14.96
N THR A 108 -5.69 7.90 -15.68
CA THR A 108 -6.42 9.00 -16.30
C THR A 108 -7.37 9.62 -15.27
N GLN A 109 -7.84 10.83 -15.51
CA GLN A 109 -8.88 11.44 -14.69
C GLN A 109 -10.12 10.53 -14.60
N ASP A 110 -10.52 9.92 -15.71
CA ASP A 110 -11.65 8.98 -15.76
C ASP A 110 -11.39 7.73 -14.90
N SER A 111 -10.14 7.23 -14.86
CA SER A 111 -9.77 6.10 -14.00
C SER A 111 -9.94 6.45 -12.52
N LEU A 112 -9.53 7.66 -12.12
CA LEU A 112 -9.61 8.11 -10.73
C LEU A 112 -11.06 8.38 -10.30
N VAL A 113 -11.88 8.96 -11.20
CA VAL A 113 -13.31 9.13 -10.96
C VAL A 113 -13.97 7.77 -10.77
N ALA A 114 -13.74 6.82 -11.67
CA ALA A 114 -14.30 5.47 -11.57
C ALA A 114 -13.83 4.73 -10.30
N LEU A 115 -12.58 4.92 -9.87
CA LEU A 115 -12.07 4.33 -8.61
C LEU A 115 -12.78 4.94 -7.39
N ASN A 116 -13.07 6.24 -7.39
CA ASN A 116 -13.81 6.88 -6.30
C ASN A 116 -15.29 6.43 -6.27
N GLU A 117 -15.94 6.32 -7.42
CA GLU A 117 -17.31 5.78 -7.52
C GLU A 117 -17.36 4.32 -7.02
N ASP A 118 -16.45 3.47 -7.49
CA ASP A 118 -16.32 2.08 -7.01
C ASP A 118 -16.02 2.00 -5.50
N LEU A 119 -15.25 2.96 -4.94
CA LEU A 119 -14.97 3.03 -3.51
C LEU A 119 -16.23 3.35 -2.71
N GLU A 120 -16.96 4.38 -3.10
CA GLU A 120 -18.19 4.82 -2.41
C GLU A 120 -19.28 3.75 -2.46
N ASP A 121 -19.46 3.12 -3.62
CA ASP A 121 -20.49 2.09 -3.83
C ASP A 121 -20.18 0.78 -3.09
N ARG A 122 -18.93 0.30 -3.20
CA ARG A 122 -18.57 -1.06 -2.73
C ARG A 122 -17.98 -1.10 -1.34
N PHE A 123 -17.42 0.01 -0.87
CA PHE A 123 -16.69 0.08 0.40
C PHE A 123 -17.04 1.36 1.19
N PRO A 124 -18.34 1.59 1.48
CA PRO A 124 -18.77 2.79 2.20
C PRO A 124 -18.02 2.93 3.53
N GLY A 125 -17.55 4.16 3.80
CA GLY A 125 -16.78 4.48 5.00
C GLY A 125 -15.34 3.95 5.02
N ARG A 126 -14.81 3.51 3.88
CA ARG A 126 -13.38 3.21 3.68
C ARG A 126 -12.70 4.37 2.97
N LEU A 127 -11.36 4.36 3.07
CA LEU A 127 -10.49 5.34 2.43
C LEU A 127 -9.70 4.68 1.31
N MET A 128 -9.36 5.49 0.30
CA MET A 128 -8.30 5.16 -0.62
C MET A 128 -6.98 5.43 0.09
N LEU A 129 -6.28 4.37 0.50
CA LEU A 129 -5.05 4.44 1.30
C LEU A 129 -3.80 4.65 0.45
N GLY A 130 -3.94 4.58 -0.85
CA GLY A 130 -2.88 4.68 -1.83
C GLY A 130 -3.19 3.84 -3.06
N TRP A 131 -2.14 3.46 -3.77
CA TRP A 131 -2.25 2.76 -5.03
C TRP A 131 -1.23 1.64 -5.17
N TYR A 132 -1.46 0.75 -6.13
CA TYR A 132 -0.50 -0.28 -6.50
C TYR A 132 -0.37 -0.38 -8.01
N HIS A 133 0.79 -0.83 -8.46
CA HIS A 133 1.01 -1.17 -9.86
C HIS A 133 2.06 -2.27 -9.99
N THR A 134 2.18 -2.81 -11.20
CA THR A 134 3.13 -3.88 -11.49
C THR A 134 4.29 -3.38 -12.33
N HIS A 135 5.46 -3.97 -12.11
CA HIS A 135 6.69 -3.80 -12.87
C HIS A 135 7.13 -5.15 -13.46
N PRO A 136 6.50 -5.67 -14.54
CA PRO A 136 6.88 -6.96 -15.11
C PRO A 136 8.34 -6.98 -15.55
N ARG A 137 9.19 -7.80 -14.93
CA ARG A 137 10.64 -7.95 -15.17
C ARG A 137 11.49 -6.71 -14.90
N MET A 138 10.99 -5.72 -14.17
CA MET A 138 11.74 -4.48 -13.91
C MET A 138 12.23 -4.35 -12.48
N GLY A 139 11.71 -5.17 -11.54
CA GLY A 139 12.04 -5.09 -10.12
C GLY A 139 11.11 -4.18 -9.31
N VAL A 140 11.47 -3.94 -8.04
CA VAL A 140 10.65 -3.18 -7.09
C VAL A 140 11.31 -1.83 -6.81
N PHE A 141 10.80 -0.78 -7.40
CA PHE A 141 11.23 0.62 -7.23
C PHE A 141 10.11 1.55 -7.71
N LEU A 142 10.24 2.86 -7.50
CA LEU A 142 9.37 3.86 -8.13
C LEU A 142 10.15 4.62 -9.20
N SER A 143 9.61 4.64 -10.41
CA SER A 143 10.13 5.47 -11.49
C SER A 143 9.84 6.96 -11.25
N GLY A 144 10.43 7.83 -12.04
CA GLY A 144 10.10 9.27 -11.99
C GLY A 144 8.63 9.55 -12.29
N GLN A 145 8.00 8.74 -13.16
CA GLN A 145 6.56 8.83 -13.45
C GLN A 145 5.72 8.38 -12.26
N ASP A 146 6.13 7.32 -11.56
CA ASP A 146 5.42 6.82 -10.37
C ASP A 146 5.48 7.83 -9.23
N LEU A 147 6.64 8.47 -9.04
CA LEU A 147 6.78 9.57 -8.08
C LEU A 147 5.84 10.72 -8.42
N TRP A 148 5.78 11.11 -9.68
CA TRP A 148 4.87 12.16 -10.13
C TRP A 148 3.41 11.78 -9.87
N ILE A 149 2.99 10.54 -10.18
CA ILE A 149 1.65 10.02 -9.89
C ILE A 149 1.38 10.08 -8.37
N HIS A 150 2.32 9.61 -7.57
CA HIS A 150 2.16 9.57 -6.12
C HIS A 150 2.03 10.97 -5.52
N GLU A 151 2.83 11.92 -5.98
CA GLU A 151 2.80 13.30 -5.49
C GLU A 151 1.53 14.07 -5.89
N HIS A 152 1.00 13.80 -7.09
CA HIS A 152 -0.14 14.57 -7.61
C HIS A 152 -1.49 13.96 -7.27
N PHE A 153 -1.59 12.63 -7.21
CA PHE A 153 -2.86 11.96 -6.98
C PHE A 153 -2.98 11.34 -5.58
N PHE A 154 -1.85 11.12 -4.91
CA PHE A 154 -1.80 10.54 -3.57
C PHE A 154 -0.93 11.41 -2.63
N PRO A 155 -1.23 12.72 -2.48
CA PRO A 155 -0.37 13.67 -1.79
C PRO A 155 -0.41 13.56 -0.26
N GLU A 156 -1.40 12.87 0.30
CA GLU A 156 -1.60 12.84 1.73
C GLU A 156 -0.47 12.08 2.45
N PRO A 157 -0.10 12.49 3.68
CA PRO A 157 1.01 11.87 4.41
C PRO A 157 0.84 10.37 4.66
N TRP A 158 -0.41 9.90 4.68
CA TRP A 158 -0.71 8.48 4.88
C TRP A 158 -0.78 7.68 3.58
N HIS A 159 -0.76 8.30 2.41
CA HIS A 159 -0.82 7.56 1.16
C HIS A 159 0.45 6.73 0.95
N VAL A 160 0.26 5.49 0.56
CA VAL A 160 1.33 4.54 0.25
C VAL A 160 1.29 4.12 -1.21
N ALA A 161 2.43 3.75 -1.77
CA ALA A 161 2.49 3.06 -3.04
C ALA A 161 2.95 1.61 -2.82
N LEU A 162 2.42 0.69 -3.62
CA LEU A 162 2.84 -0.71 -3.64
C LEU A 162 3.28 -1.06 -5.06
N VAL A 163 4.51 -1.53 -5.20
CA VAL A 163 5.01 -2.08 -6.47
C VAL A 163 5.10 -3.59 -6.36
N ILE A 164 4.60 -4.28 -7.38
CA ILE A 164 4.66 -5.73 -7.49
C ILE A 164 5.37 -6.10 -8.79
N GLU A 165 6.41 -6.91 -8.68
CA GLU A 165 7.05 -7.57 -9.81
C GLU A 165 6.50 -9.00 -9.89
N PRO A 166 5.55 -9.27 -10.82
CA PRO A 166 4.80 -10.51 -10.80
C PRO A 166 5.58 -11.73 -11.30
N VAL A 167 6.64 -11.53 -12.11
CA VAL A 167 7.39 -12.62 -12.70
C VAL A 167 8.32 -13.28 -11.69
N THR A 168 9.08 -12.48 -10.93
CA THR A 168 9.95 -12.96 -9.85
C THR A 168 9.20 -13.11 -8.53
N ARG A 169 7.94 -12.68 -8.49
CA ARG A 169 7.11 -12.66 -7.29
C ARG A 169 7.75 -11.84 -6.19
N ALA A 170 8.07 -10.60 -6.50
CA ALA A 170 8.57 -9.62 -5.55
C ALA A 170 7.51 -8.53 -5.30
N GLY A 171 7.56 -7.89 -4.14
CA GLY A 171 6.68 -6.78 -3.83
C GLY A 171 7.22 -5.95 -2.67
N GLY A 172 6.84 -4.66 -2.63
CA GLY A 172 7.28 -3.76 -1.58
C GLY A 172 6.44 -2.49 -1.52
N PHE A 173 6.25 -2.00 -0.31
CA PHE A 173 5.53 -0.76 -0.04
C PHE A 173 6.50 0.41 0.03
N PHE A 174 6.07 1.55 -0.48
CA PHE A 174 6.76 2.83 -0.37
C PHE A 174 5.92 3.72 0.53
N VAL A 175 6.51 4.14 1.62
CA VAL A 175 5.88 4.98 2.64
C VAL A 175 6.70 6.26 2.82
N ARG A 176 6.05 7.37 3.15
CA ARG A 176 6.76 8.60 3.47
C ARG A 176 7.44 8.48 4.83
N ASP A 177 8.66 9.01 4.92
CA ASP A 177 9.35 9.15 6.20
C ASP A 177 8.69 10.24 7.08
N THR A 178 9.19 10.43 8.29
CA THR A 178 8.69 11.45 9.23
C THR A 178 8.88 12.89 8.72
N ALA A 179 9.75 13.10 7.73
CA ALA A 179 9.93 14.37 7.05
C ALA A 179 9.04 14.52 5.80
N GLY A 180 8.16 13.54 5.52
CA GLY A 180 7.27 13.52 4.38
C GLY A 180 7.92 13.12 3.06
N ARG A 181 9.17 12.64 3.07
CA ARG A 181 9.92 12.25 1.87
C ARG A 181 9.69 10.78 1.56
N LEU A 182 9.73 10.44 0.30
CA LEU A 182 9.61 9.07 -0.18
C LEU A 182 10.87 8.70 -0.95
N ASP A 183 11.54 7.62 -0.51
CA ASP A 183 12.71 7.08 -1.22
C ASP A 183 12.22 6.10 -2.30
N PRO A 184 12.48 6.37 -3.59
CA PRO A 184 12.02 5.53 -4.68
C PRO A 184 12.73 4.17 -4.80
N HIS A 185 13.79 3.96 -4.04
CA HIS A 185 14.59 2.74 -4.09
C HIS A 185 14.54 1.92 -2.79
N ALA A 186 14.06 2.51 -1.71
CA ALA A 186 13.96 1.84 -0.41
C ALA A 186 12.49 1.51 -0.08
N TYR A 187 12.04 0.32 -0.41
CA TYR A 187 10.71 -0.16 -0.06
C TYR A 187 10.73 -0.85 1.31
N THR A 188 9.61 -0.81 1.99
CA THR A 188 9.37 -1.53 3.25
C THR A 188 8.53 -2.79 3.00
N GLY A 189 8.63 -3.73 3.93
CA GLY A 189 7.73 -4.87 3.98
C GLY A 189 6.34 -4.49 4.51
N PHE A 190 5.63 -5.46 5.07
CA PHE A 190 4.28 -5.25 5.59
C PHE A 190 3.94 -6.25 6.68
N HIS A 191 2.78 -6.03 7.33
CA HIS A 191 2.21 -6.96 8.30
C HIS A 191 1.06 -7.72 7.65
N GLU A 192 1.26 -9.02 7.44
CA GLU A 192 0.21 -9.92 6.94
C GLU A 192 -0.72 -10.28 8.09
N LEU A 193 -1.98 -9.83 8.02
CA LEU A 193 -2.99 -10.25 8.98
C LEU A 193 -3.31 -11.73 8.79
N LEU A 194 -3.33 -12.48 9.88
CA LEU A 194 -3.65 -13.89 9.85
C LEU A 194 -5.16 -14.12 10.02
N ARG A 195 -5.67 -15.15 9.38
CA ARG A 195 -6.98 -15.73 9.71
C ARG A 195 -6.77 -16.86 10.71
N ASP A 196 -7.68 -16.99 11.64
CA ASP A 196 -7.66 -18.03 12.66
C ASP A 196 -7.38 -19.41 12.05
N GLY A 197 -6.32 -20.06 12.55
CA GLY A 197 -5.93 -21.42 12.15
C GLY A 197 -5.34 -21.58 10.74
N ARG A 198 -5.02 -20.49 10.03
CA ARG A 198 -4.38 -20.55 8.71
C ARG A 198 -2.99 -19.92 8.74
N GLY A 199 -2.06 -20.57 8.02
CA GLY A 199 -0.72 -20.03 7.82
C GLY A 199 -0.67 -18.85 6.87
N SER A 200 0.54 -18.30 6.65
CA SER A 200 0.80 -17.21 5.70
C SER A 200 0.41 -17.58 4.27
N LEU A 201 -0.11 -16.59 3.57
CA LEU A 201 -0.40 -16.65 2.12
C LEU A 201 0.66 -15.92 1.29
N ARG A 202 1.68 -15.34 1.93
CA ARG A 202 2.70 -14.56 1.24
C ARG A 202 3.44 -15.38 0.19
N VAL A 203 3.52 -14.84 -1.03
CA VAL A 203 4.28 -15.40 -2.15
C VAL A 203 5.50 -14.55 -2.55
N TRP A 204 5.64 -13.31 -2.03
CA TRP A 204 6.76 -12.43 -2.39
C TRP A 204 8.07 -12.93 -1.80
N THR A 205 9.01 -13.25 -2.66
CA THR A 205 10.25 -13.92 -2.32
C THR A 205 11.33 -12.99 -1.76
N ASN A 206 11.21 -11.69 -2.04
CA ASN A 206 12.16 -10.64 -1.62
C ASN A 206 11.97 -10.17 -0.18
N LEU A 207 10.95 -10.66 0.52
CA LEU A 207 10.72 -10.34 1.93
C LEU A 207 11.06 -11.53 2.82
N ARG A 208 11.55 -11.25 4.02
CA ARG A 208 11.82 -12.25 5.06
C ARG A 208 10.90 -12.06 6.25
N GLN A 209 10.54 -13.14 6.91
CA GLN A 209 9.78 -13.07 8.15
C GLN A 209 10.64 -12.50 9.27
N GLU A 210 10.09 -11.59 10.05
CA GLU A 210 10.72 -11.16 11.29
C GLU A 210 10.71 -12.31 12.30
N VAL A 211 11.87 -12.66 12.80
CA VAL A 211 12.00 -13.64 13.90
C VAL A 211 12.02 -12.84 15.20
N VAL A 212 10.95 -12.92 15.98
CA VAL A 212 10.94 -12.41 17.35
C VAL A 212 11.74 -13.40 18.20
N VAL A 213 12.97 -13.04 18.56
CA VAL A 213 13.72 -13.77 19.59
C VAL A 213 13.09 -13.39 20.92
N GLU A 214 12.33 -14.28 21.53
CA GLU A 214 11.97 -14.11 22.92
C GLU A 214 13.28 -14.14 23.72
N GLU A 215 13.69 -13.01 24.30
CA GLU A 215 14.73 -13.00 25.30
C GLU A 215 14.23 -13.88 26.45
N GLY A 216 14.79 -15.09 26.52
CA GLY A 216 14.50 -16.05 27.57
C GLY A 216 14.75 -15.40 28.93
N GLY A 217 13.68 -15.14 29.67
CA GLY A 217 13.78 -14.72 31.06
C GLY A 217 14.61 -15.74 31.81
N THR A 218 15.85 -15.37 32.12
CA THR A 218 16.61 -16.05 33.13
C THR A 218 15.94 -15.77 34.45
N GLY A 219 15.22 -16.80 34.99
CA GLY A 219 14.65 -16.85 36.30
C GLY A 219 15.71 -16.84 37.40
#